data_6c10668ac369d0c40e02866d5c15e8f2
#
_entry.id   6c10668ac369d0c40e02866d5c15e8f2
#
_cell.length_a   1.000
_cell.length_b   1.000
_cell.length_c   1.000
_cell.angle_alpha   90.00
_cell.angle_beta   90.00
_cell.angle_gamma   90.00
#
_symmetry.space_group_name_H-M   'P 1'
#
loop_
_entity.id
_entity.type
_entity.pdbx_description
1 polymer ?
#
loop_
_entity_poly.entity_id
_entity_poly.type
_entity_poly.pdbx_seq_one_letter_code
_entity_poly.pdbx_strand_id
1 'polypeptide(L)'
;MYEFSRIKRLPPYVFSIVNALKIEARHRGEDIIDLGMGNPDGVPSKHIIDKLCEAARNPKNHRYSASKGITQLRNAICEWYARRYDVVLDPEMEAVVTIGSKEGLSHLALATISPGDVVMTPTPAYPIHPYSIIIAGGEVRSIPIGKGIDFFEEMEKAYKSSWPRPKMLIINFPHNPTTQVLDGLDFFKKVVDFAKENKIIVLHDLAYADIVFDGYEAPSFLQTPGAKDVGVEFFSMTKSYSMAGWRVGFCVGNPDIVGALIKIKSYLDYGMFQPIQIASIVALRGPQNCVEEVKKVYESRRDVLIKGLHKAGWYVDPPKATMFVWAEIPESLKKMGSLEFTKYLLKEAGVAVSPGIGFGEGGDEYVRFALVENEHRTRQAAKGIKKALNK
;
A
#
# COMPACT_ATOMS: atom_id res chain seq x y z
N MET A 1 21.48 -20.04 22.24
CA MET A 1 20.93 -19.14 21.18
C MET A 1 19.76 -18.37 21.78
N TYR A 2 19.70 -17.06 21.64
CA TYR A 2 18.57 -16.27 22.17
C TYR A 2 17.33 -16.52 21.33
N GLU A 3 16.17 -16.66 21.97
CA GLU A 3 14.88 -16.80 21.32
C GLU A 3 13.99 -15.61 21.67
N PHE A 4 13.37 -15.03 20.66
CA PHE A 4 12.51 -13.86 20.81
C PHE A 4 11.08 -14.24 20.39
N SER A 5 10.20 -14.46 21.36
CA SER A 5 8.82 -14.95 21.14
C SER A 5 8.00 -14.06 20.20
N ARG A 6 8.19 -12.73 20.29
CA ARG A 6 7.51 -11.78 19.41
C ARG A 6 7.92 -11.94 17.94
N ILE A 7 9.20 -12.20 17.68
CA ILE A 7 9.72 -12.41 16.31
C ILE A 7 9.27 -13.77 15.76
N LYS A 8 9.14 -14.79 16.59
CA LYS A 8 8.65 -16.11 16.18
C LYS A 8 7.20 -16.10 15.66
N ARG A 9 6.40 -15.10 16.02
CA ARG A 9 5.03 -14.92 15.50
C ARG A 9 4.99 -14.41 14.04
N LEU A 10 6.12 -13.90 13.53
CA LEU A 10 6.21 -13.47 12.14
C LEU A 10 6.61 -14.65 11.26
N PRO A 11 5.86 -14.93 10.17
CA PRO A 11 6.23 -15.99 9.23
C PRO A 11 7.53 -15.63 8.49
N PRO A 12 8.20 -16.62 7.87
CA PRO A 12 9.29 -16.36 6.96
C PRO A 12 8.86 -15.36 5.88
N TYR A 13 9.69 -14.33 5.67
CA TYR A 13 9.38 -13.30 4.67
C TYR A 13 9.61 -13.84 3.26
N VAL A 14 8.55 -14.33 2.62
CA VAL A 14 8.59 -15.04 1.33
C VAL A 14 9.32 -14.24 0.26
N PHE A 15 9.18 -12.91 0.26
CA PHE A 15 9.87 -12.04 -0.70
C PHE A 15 11.40 -12.07 -0.56
N SER A 16 11.96 -12.43 0.61
CA SER A 16 13.40 -12.59 0.80
C SER A 16 13.94 -13.81 0.04
N ILE A 17 13.13 -14.87 -0.09
CA ILE A 17 13.47 -16.06 -0.86
C ILE A 17 13.65 -15.70 -2.34
N VAL A 18 12.66 -15.01 -2.90
CA VAL A 18 12.71 -14.55 -4.30
C VAL A 18 13.88 -13.59 -4.52
N ASN A 19 14.14 -12.70 -3.56
CA ASN A 19 15.27 -11.77 -3.65
C ASN A 19 16.62 -12.48 -3.63
N ALA A 20 16.79 -13.49 -2.79
CA ALA A 20 18.01 -14.30 -2.77
C ALA A 20 18.26 -15.02 -4.11
N LEU A 21 17.20 -15.62 -4.68
CA LEU A 21 17.27 -16.26 -5.99
C LEU A 21 17.63 -15.29 -7.14
N LYS A 22 17.08 -14.07 -7.11
CA LYS A 22 17.44 -13.01 -8.07
C LYS A 22 18.92 -12.63 -7.96
N ILE A 23 19.42 -12.45 -6.74
CA ILE A 23 20.81 -12.10 -6.50
C ILE A 23 21.71 -13.21 -7.02
N GLU A 24 21.40 -14.46 -6.74
CA GLU A 24 22.16 -15.62 -7.21
C GLU A 24 22.17 -15.70 -8.75
N ALA A 25 21.01 -15.54 -9.40
CA ALA A 25 20.91 -15.54 -10.86
C ALA A 25 21.76 -14.41 -11.50
N ARG A 26 21.71 -13.21 -10.92
CA ARG A 26 22.53 -12.07 -11.38
C ARG A 26 24.04 -12.34 -11.19
N HIS A 27 24.44 -13.00 -10.10
CA HIS A 27 25.85 -13.41 -9.90
C HIS A 27 26.33 -14.41 -10.96
N ARG A 28 25.42 -15.24 -11.52
CA ARG A 28 25.71 -16.10 -12.66
C ARG A 28 25.74 -15.38 -14.00
N GLY A 29 25.54 -14.04 -14.03
CA GLY A 29 25.48 -13.22 -15.24
C GLY A 29 24.14 -13.27 -16.00
N GLU A 30 23.08 -13.80 -15.37
CA GLU A 30 21.75 -13.87 -15.98
C GLU A 30 21.08 -12.48 -15.98
N ASP A 31 20.43 -12.13 -17.09
CA ASP A 31 19.65 -10.89 -17.24
C ASP A 31 18.24 -11.08 -16.67
N ILE A 32 18.04 -10.68 -15.41
CA ILE A 32 16.76 -10.80 -14.72
C ILE A 32 15.96 -9.51 -14.80
N ILE A 33 14.73 -9.59 -15.30
CA ILE A 33 13.75 -8.51 -15.33
C ILE A 33 12.94 -8.58 -14.04
N ASP A 34 13.05 -7.55 -13.19
CA ASP A 34 12.45 -7.55 -11.85
C ASP A 34 11.09 -6.84 -11.81
N LEU A 35 10.02 -7.60 -11.98
CA LEU A 35 8.64 -7.17 -11.80
C LEU A 35 8.06 -7.59 -10.43
N GLY A 36 8.92 -7.97 -9.46
CA GLY A 36 8.49 -8.42 -8.14
C GLY A 36 8.34 -7.27 -7.13
N MET A 37 9.35 -6.42 -6.99
CA MET A 37 9.36 -5.37 -5.98
C MET A 37 8.63 -4.11 -6.44
N GLY A 38 7.59 -3.71 -5.73
CA GLY A 38 6.82 -2.47 -5.99
C GLY A 38 7.57 -1.20 -5.56
N ASN A 39 8.78 -0.99 -6.08
CA ASN A 39 9.57 0.21 -5.83
C ASN A 39 9.48 1.16 -7.02
N PRO A 40 8.81 2.34 -6.89
CA PRO A 40 8.76 3.32 -7.95
C PRO A 40 10.14 3.69 -8.48
N ASP A 41 10.30 3.67 -9.78
CA ASP A 41 11.55 4.00 -10.49
C ASP A 41 11.61 5.46 -10.98
N GLY A 42 10.46 6.16 -10.93
CA GLY A 42 10.37 7.57 -11.26
C GLY A 42 11.09 8.47 -10.25
N VAL A 43 11.43 9.68 -10.68
CA VAL A 43 12.00 10.73 -9.81
C VAL A 43 10.94 11.77 -9.48
N PRO A 44 10.98 12.40 -8.30
CA PRO A 44 10.10 13.53 -7.99
C PRO A 44 10.28 14.68 -8.99
N SER A 45 9.22 15.44 -9.23
CA SER A 45 9.28 16.58 -10.15
C SER A 45 10.33 17.62 -9.72
N LYS A 46 10.94 18.26 -10.72
CA LYS A 46 12.06 19.20 -10.53
C LYS A 46 11.75 20.29 -9.48
N HIS A 47 10.55 20.88 -9.49
CA HIS A 47 10.18 21.93 -8.54
C HIS A 47 10.14 21.45 -7.09
N ILE A 48 9.85 20.16 -6.87
CA ILE A 48 9.86 19.52 -5.54
C ILE A 48 11.31 19.29 -5.08
N ILE A 49 12.17 18.80 -5.99
CA ILE A 49 13.60 18.58 -5.72
C ILE A 49 14.31 19.91 -5.45
N ASP A 50 14.06 20.92 -6.28
CA ASP A 50 14.65 22.26 -6.11
C ASP A 50 14.30 22.83 -4.72
N LYS A 51 13.03 22.66 -4.28
CA LYS A 51 12.62 23.10 -2.93
C LYS A 51 13.27 22.32 -1.80
N LEU A 52 13.49 21.02 -1.98
CA LEU A 52 14.28 20.23 -1.03
C LEU A 52 15.70 20.77 -0.90
N CYS A 53 16.37 21.01 -2.04
CA CYS A 53 17.74 21.54 -2.07
C CYS A 53 17.85 22.94 -1.46
N GLU A 54 16.89 23.82 -1.76
CA GLU A 54 16.80 25.14 -1.14
C GLU A 54 16.64 25.05 0.38
N ALA A 55 15.65 24.25 0.82
CA ALA A 55 15.37 24.08 2.24
C ALA A 55 16.54 23.43 3.03
N ALA A 56 17.26 22.49 2.41
CA ALA A 56 18.42 21.84 3.01
C ALA A 56 19.62 22.78 3.18
N ARG A 57 19.73 23.88 2.42
CA ARG A 57 20.79 24.89 2.62
C ARG A 57 20.53 25.79 3.81
N ASN A 58 19.32 25.83 4.33
CA ASN A 58 19.01 26.66 5.52
C ASN A 58 19.43 25.92 6.80
N PRO A 59 20.41 26.42 7.56
CA PRO A 59 20.92 25.74 8.77
C PRO A 59 19.85 25.56 9.86
N LYS A 60 18.80 26.36 9.87
CA LYS A 60 17.68 26.23 10.85
C LYS A 60 16.87 24.95 10.63
N ASN A 61 16.87 24.38 9.44
CA ASN A 61 16.11 23.19 9.08
C ASN A 61 16.78 21.86 9.47
N HIS A 62 17.99 21.91 10.07
CA HIS A 62 18.73 20.72 10.51
C HIS A 62 18.48 20.36 11.98
N ARG A 63 17.64 21.12 12.68
CA ARG A 63 17.25 20.83 14.05
C ARG A 63 16.19 19.71 14.08
N TYR A 64 16.01 19.11 15.24
CA TYR A 64 14.90 18.20 15.46
C TYR A 64 13.57 18.85 15.07
N SER A 65 12.73 18.10 14.36
CA SER A 65 11.40 18.52 13.96
C SER A 65 10.35 18.11 15.00
N ALA A 66 9.10 18.52 14.78
CA ALA A 66 7.98 18.05 15.58
C ALA A 66 7.54 16.64 15.12
N SER A 67 7.33 15.72 16.06
CA SER A 67 6.89 14.34 15.75
C SER A 67 5.59 14.30 14.97
N LYS A 68 4.65 15.25 15.21
CA LYS A 68 3.39 15.35 14.45
C LYS A 68 3.52 16.01 13.08
N GLY A 69 4.73 16.48 12.71
CA GLY A 69 4.98 17.26 11.51
C GLY A 69 4.80 18.77 11.71
N ILE A 70 5.46 19.56 10.84
CA ILE A 70 5.37 21.03 10.90
C ILE A 70 3.96 21.50 10.56
N THR A 71 3.50 22.59 11.19
CA THR A 71 2.13 23.13 11.02
C THR A 71 1.81 23.43 9.56
N GLN A 72 2.77 23.99 8.80
CA GLN A 72 2.57 24.33 7.39
C GLN A 72 2.29 23.09 6.53
N LEU A 73 2.92 21.93 6.84
CA LEU A 73 2.64 20.70 6.11
C LEU A 73 1.26 20.14 6.48
N ARG A 74 0.88 20.18 7.77
CA ARG A 74 -0.46 19.73 8.19
C ARG A 74 -1.56 20.60 7.57
N ASN A 75 -1.35 21.92 7.49
CA ASN A 75 -2.25 22.80 6.74
C ASN A 75 -2.34 22.42 5.26
N ALA A 76 -1.20 22.16 4.59
CA ALA A 76 -1.19 21.75 3.19
C ALA A 76 -1.90 20.42 2.94
N ILE A 77 -1.82 19.47 3.89
CA ILE A 77 -2.56 18.21 3.86
C ILE A 77 -4.06 18.46 3.93
N CYS A 78 -4.53 19.28 4.87
CA CYS A 78 -5.96 19.59 5.03
C CYS A 78 -6.50 20.34 3.80
N GLU A 79 -5.75 21.30 3.26
CA GLU A 79 -6.09 22.02 2.01
C GLU A 79 -6.16 21.06 0.82
N TRP A 80 -5.28 20.05 0.75
CA TRP A 80 -5.27 19.05 -0.31
C TRP A 80 -6.52 18.17 -0.23
N TYR A 81 -6.93 17.72 0.98
CA TYR A 81 -8.17 16.95 1.20
C TYR A 81 -9.42 17.78 0.84
N ALA A 82 -9.46 19.05 1.23
CA ALA A 82 -10.57 19.95 0.89
C ALA A 82 -10.71 20.12 -0.62
N ARG A 83 -9.60 20.33 -1.34
CA ARG A 83 -9.60 20.51 -2.79
C ARG A 83 -9.99 19.27 -3.57
N ARG A 84 -9.51 18.09 -3.10
CA ARG A 84 -9.61 16.85 -3.85
C ARG A 84 -10.88 16.07 -3.53
N TYR A 85 -11.28 16.05 -2.28
CA TYR A 85 -12.33 15.19 -1.76
C TYR A 85 -13.49 15.96 -1.11
N ASP A 86 -13.42 17.28 -1.09
CA ASP A 86 -14.37 18.14 -0.34
C ASP A 86 -14.47 17.78 1.15
N VAL A 87 -13.35 17.35 1.74
CA VAL A 87 -13.25 16.95 3.14
C VAL A 87 -12.54 18.02 3.94
N VAL A 88 -13.27 18.63 4.89
CA VAL A 88 -12.73 19.65 5.80
C VAL A 88 -12.13 18.98 7.04
N LEU A 89 -10.86 19.30 7.33
CA LEU A 89 -10.08 18.74 8.43
C LEU A 89 -9.44 19.87 9.26
N ASP A 90 -9.35 19.66 10.57
CA ASP A 90 -8.57 20.50 11.47
C ASP A 90 -7.08 20.07 11.46
N PRO A 91 -6.16 20.94 11.00
CA PRO A 91 -4.73 20.59 10.94
C PRO A 91 -4.07 20.37 12.31
N GLU A 92 -4.66 20.84 13.41
CA GLU A 92 -4.12 20.64 14.74
C GLU A 92 -4.56 19.32 15.39
N MET A 93 -5.79 18.88 15.11
CA MET A 93 -6.42 17.73 15.77
C MET A 93 -6.60 16.52 14.85
N GLU A 94 -6.81 16.74 13.54
CA GLU A 94 -7.23 15.71 12.60
C GLU A 94 -6.17 15.37 11.55
N ALA A 95 -4.92 15.83 11.72
CA ALA A 95 -3.81 15.56 10.79
C ALA A 95 -2.48 15.33 11.50
N VAL A 96 -1.76 14.27 11.10
CA VAL A 96 -0.41 13.95 11.56
C VAL A 96 0.45 13.46 10.40
N VAL A 97 1.69 13.95 10.33
CA VAL A 97 2.69 13.51 9.35
C VAL A 97 3.39 12.24 9.85
N THR A 98 3.63 11.30 8.96
CA THR A 98 4.29 10.02 9.27
C THR A 98 5.51 9.81 8.39
N ILE A 99 6.47 9.01 8.86
CA ILE A 99 7.68 8.62 8.11
C ILE A 99 7.31 7.51 7.09
N GLY A 100 6.44 7.89 6.14
CA GLY A 100 5.68 7.02 5.26
C GLY A 100 4.49 6.37 5.96
N SER A 101 3.46 5.96 5.20
CA SER A 101 2.25 5.32 5.77
C SER A 101 2.56 4.03 6.54
N LYS A 102 3.56 3.26 6.11
CA LYS A 102 3.96 2.01 6.77
C LYS A 102 4.38 2.20 8.23
N GLU A 103 5.14 3.26 8.53
CA GLU A 103 5.51 3.61 9.91
C GLU A 103 4.28 4.05 10.70
N GLY A 104 3.46 4.94 10.11
CA GLY A 104 2.24 5.41 10.76
C GLY A 104 1.28 4.29 11.12
N LEU A 105 1.06 3.34 10.21
CA LEU A 105 0.24 2.13 10.44
C LEU A 105 0.79 1.30 11.61
N SER A 106 2.10 1.07 11.64
CA SER A 106 2.75 0.30 12.71
C SER A 106 2.66 1.00 14.07
N HIS A 107 2.87 2.31 14.09
CA HIS A 107 2.79 3.11 15.32
C HIS A 107 1.35 3.24 15.81
N LEU A 108 0.38 3.38 14.90
CA LEU A 108 -1.03 3.39 15.29
C LEU A 108 -1.44 2.04 15.90
N ALA A 109 -1.00 0.92 15.32
CA ALA A 109 -1.22 -0.40 15.90
C ALA A 109 -0.63 -0.50 17.32
N LEU A 110 0.62 -0.05 17.51
CA LEU A 110 1.25 -0.01 18.84
C LEU A 110 0.51 0.88 19.84
N ALA A 111 -0.12 1.98 19.37
CA ALA A 111 -0.87 2.90 20.22
C ALA A 111 -2.24 2.37 20.63
N THR A 112 -2.86 1.53 19.81
CA THR A 112 -4.28 1.19 19.94
C THR A 112 -4.55 -0.27 20.23
N ILE A 113 -3.60 -1.18 19.96
CA ILE A 113 -3.76 -2.62 20.09
C ILE A 113 -2.98 -3.14 21.30
N SER A 114 -3.69 -3.89 22.14
CA SER A 114 -3.13 -4.60 23.31
C SER A 114 -3.12 -6.11 23.05
N PRO A 115 -2.32 -6.89 23.80
CA PRO A 115 -2.40 -8.35 23.75
C PRO A 115 -3.82 -8.88 23.98
N GLY A 116 -4.28 -9.74 23.07
CA GLY A 116 -5.64 -10.28 23.07
C GLY A 116 -6.68 -9.47 22.30
N ASP A 117 -6.38 -8.24 21.89
CA ASP A 117 -7.26 -7.51 20.97
C ASP A 117 -7.29 -8.17 19.59
N VAL A 118 -8.47 -8.18 18.97
CA VAL A 118 -8.70 -8.73 17.63
C VAL A 118 -8.89 -7.61 16.61
N VAL A 119 -8.22 -7.74 15.47
CA VAL A 119 -8.34 -6.80 14.33
C VAL A 119 -8.70 -7.57 13.07
N MET A 120 -9.70 -7.08 12.34
CA MET A 120 -10.08 -7.61 11.04
C MET A 120 -9.23 -6.99 9.92
N THR A 121 -8.71 -7.84 9.02
CA THR A 121 -7.98 -7.40 7.83
C THR A 121 -8.37 -8.24 6.62
N PRO A 122 -8.39 -7.67 5.39
CA PRO A 122 -8.53 -8.48 4.19
C PRO A 122 -7.42 -9.52 4.04
N THR A 123 -7.69 -10.61 3.35
CA THR A 123 -6.68 -11.59 2.91
C THR A 123 -6.99 -12.03 1.48
N PRO A 124 -6.02 -11.98 0.53
CA PRO A 124 -4.64 -11.50 0.70
C PRO A 124 -4.56 -10.01 1.00
N ALA A 125 -3.48 -9.55 1.65
CA ALA A 125 -3.30 -8.14 2.04
C ALA A 125 -1.84 -7.69 1.93
N TYR A 126 -1.63 -6.37 1.89
CA TYR A 126 -0.28 -5.82 2.05
C TYR A 126 0.27 -6.18 3.44
N PRO A 127 1.48 -6.77 3.54
CA PRO A 127 1.95 -7.42 4.78
C PRO A 127 1.93 -6.54 6.03
N ILE A 128 2.05 -5.22 5.91
CA ILE A 128 2.02 -4.36 7.11
C ILE A 128 0.66 -4.36 7.79
N HIS A 129 -0.45 -4.58 7.07
CA HIS A 129 -1.79 -4.59 7.66
C HIS A 129 -1.91 -5.68 8.72
N PRO A 130 -1.72 -6.98 8.44
CA PRO A 130 -1.77 -8.01 9.48
C PRO A 130 -0.55 -7.96 10.42
N TYR A 131 0.67 -7.71 9.91
CA TYR A 131 1.85 -7.85 10.74
C TYR A 131 2.07 -6.70 11.72
N SER A 132 1.55 -5.48 11.46
CA SER A 132 1.56 -4.42 12.47
C SER A 132 0.77 -4.82 13.73
N ILE A 133 -0.34 -5.53 13.55
CA ILE A 133 -1.19 -6.03 14.63
C ILE A 133 -0.48 -7.11 15.42
N ILE A 134 0.13 -8.09 14.73
CA ILE A 134 0.90 -9.17 15.36
C ILE A 134 2.10 -8.61 16.14
N ILE A 135 2.81 -7.61 15.60
CA ILE A 135 3.93 -6.91 16.27
C ILE A 135 3.43 -6.18 17.52
N ALA A 136 2.26 -5.56 17.47
CA ALA A 136 1.65 -4.90 18.62
C ALA A 136 1.19 -5.89 19.71
N GLY A 137 1.04 -7.18 19.38
CA GLY A 137 0.61 -8.24 20.31
C GLY A 137 -0.84 -8.67 20.12
N GLY A 138 -1.56 -8.07 19.19
CA GLY A 138 -2.93 -8.42 18.84
C GLY A 138 -3.06 -9.68 17.99
N GLU A 139 -4.29 -10.05 17.71
CA GLU A 139 -4.68 -11.17 16.87
C GLU A 139 -5.35 -10.67 15.59
N VAL A 140 -5.06 -11.32 14.47
CA VAL A 140 -5.63 -10.99 13.17
C VAL A 140 -6.79 -11.93 12.85
N ARG A 141 -7.92 -11.35 12.44
CA ARG A 141 -9.02 -12.09 11.85
C ARG A 141 -9.10 -11.73 10.37
N SER A 142 -8.75 -12.70 9.53
CA SER A 142 -8.75 -12.53 8.08
C SER A 142 -10.16 -12.48 7.51
N ILE A 143 -10.38 -11.57 6.55
CA ILE A 143 -11.61 -11.47 5.75
C ILE A 143 -11.21 -11.78 4.31
N PRO A 144 -11.67 -12.88 3.71
CA PRO A 144 -11.38 -13.17 2.31
C PRO A 144 -11.80 -12.04 1.38
N ILE A 145 -10.94 -11.68 0.43
CA ILE A 145 -11.21 -10.69 -0.60
C ILE A 145 -10.74 -11.22 -1.96
N GLY A 146 -11.59 -11.13 -2.98
CA GLY A 146 -11.28 -11.66 -4.30
C GLY A 146 -12.49 -11.61 -5.24
N LYS A 147 -12.30 -12.13 -6.44
CA LYS A 147 -13.37 -12.22 -7.45
C LYS A 147 -14.47 -13.15 -6.96
N GLY A 148 -15.70 -12.67 -6.95
CA GLY A 148 -16.88 -13.46 -6.55
C GLY A 148 -17.08 -13.62 -5.04
N ILE A 149 -16.26 -12.97 -4.21
CA ILE A 149 -16.40 -12.96 -2.75
C ILE A 149 -17.20 -11.73 -2.32
N ASP A 150 -18.29 -11.94 -1.56
CA ASP A 150 -18.98 -10.85 -0.88
C ASP A 150 -18.22 -10.47 0.39
N PHE A 151 -17.53 -9.34 0.32
CA PHE A 151 -16.70 -8.85 1.43
C PHE A 151 -17.52 -8.63 2.72
N PHE A 152 -18.76 -8.12 2.62
CA PHE A 152 -19.56 -7.83 3.82
C PHE A 152 -20.06 -9.11 4.49
N GLU A 153 -20.46 -10.11 3.71
CA GLU A 153 -20.84 -11.41 4.25
C GLU A 153 -19.67 -12.04 5.01
N GLU A 154 -18.48 -12.03 4.41
CA GLU A 154 -17.26 -12.57 5.05
C GLU A 154 -16.81 -11.72 6.25
N MET A 155 -16.96 -10.40 6.20
CA MET A 155 -16.68 -9.50 7.32
C MET A 155 -17.62 -9.77 8.51
N GLU A 156 -18.92 -9.93 8.25
CA GLU A 156 -19.87 -10.28 9.30
C GLU A 156 -19.60 -11.65 9.92
N LYS A 157 -19.28 -12.65 9.09
CA LYS A 157 -18.87 -13.99 9.58
C LYS A 157 -17.62 -13.88 10.47
N ALA A 158 -16.61 -13.14 10.01
CA ALA A 158 -15.38 -12.90 10.77
C ALA A 158 -15.67 -12.22 12.11
N TYR A 159 -16.52 -11.20 12.12
CA TYR A 159 -16.92 -10.50 13.34
C TYR A 159 -17.69 -11.42 14.31
N LYS A 160 -18.72 -12.09 13.82
CA LYS A 160 -19.60 -12.98 14.65
C LYS A 160 -18.85 -14.19 15.22
N SER A 161 -17.85 -14.70 14.50
CA SER A 161 -17.05 -15.85 14.94
C SER A 161 -15.84 -15.50 15.83
N SER A 162 -15.55 -14.21 16.04
CA SER A 162 -14.42 -13.77 16.84
C SER A 162 -14.76 -13.56 18.31
N TRP A 163 -13.87 -13.97 19.21
CA TRP A 163 -13.91 -13.66 20.63
C TRP A 163 -12.50 -13.42 21.17
N PRO A 164 -12.23 -12.26 21.81
CA PRO A 164 -13.15 -11.11 21.95
C PRO A 164 -13.55 -10.52 20.58
N ARG A 165 -14.59 -9.70 20.59
CA ARG A 165 -15.06 -9.02 19.36
C ARG A 165 -13.96 -8.13 18.79
N PRO A 166 -13.81 -8.09 17.46
CA PRO A 166 -12.86 -7.19 16.83
C PRO A 166 -13.11 -5.73 17.17
N LYS A 167 -12.04 -4.99 17.47
CA LYS A 167 -12.09 -3.56 17.79
C LYS A 167 -11.66 -2.65 16.63
N MET A 168 -11.07 -3.24 15.58
CA MET A 168 -10.57 -2.48 14.43
C MET A 168 -10.77 -3.28 13.14
N LEU A 169 -11.07 -2.55 12.06
CA LEU A 169 -11.08 -3.04 10.68
C LEU A 169 -10.06 -2.23 9.88
N ILE A 170 -9.12 -2.93 9.23
CA ILE A 170 -8.19 -2.32 8.27
C ILE A 170 -8.68 -2.64 6.87
N ILE A 171 -8.83 -1.61 6.03
CA ILE A 171 -9.18 -1.73 4.61
C ILE A 171 -8.17 -0.94 3.76
N ASN A 172 -8.02 -1.34 2.50
CA ASN A 172 -7.10 -0.71 1.57
C ASN A 172 -7.72 -0.73 0.16
N PHE A 173 -8.11 0.42 -0.36
CA PHE A 173 -8.65 0.57 -1.72
C PHE A 173 -8.14 1.87 -2.34
N PRO A 174 -7.58 1.82 -3.57
CA PRO A 174 -7.30 0.64 -4.41
C PRO A 174 -6.42 -0.39 -3.72
N HIS A 175 -6.76 -1.67 -3.88
CA HIS A 175 -6.24 -2.74 -3.03
C HIS A 175 -4.88 -3.30 -3.50
N ASN A 176 -3.96 -3.48 -2.58
CA ASN A 176 -2.71 -4.20 -2.78
C ASN A 176 -2.75 -5.53 -1.98
N PRO A 177 -2.71 -6.72 -2.60
CA PRO A 177 -2.21 -6.96 -3.95
C PRO A 177 -3.27 -7.10 -5.06
N THR A 178 -4.57 -7.27 -4.74
CA THR A 178 -5.59 -7.76 -5.68
C THR A 178 -6.01 -6.74 -6.75
N THR A 179 -5.57 -5.50 -6.64
CA THR A 179 -5.90 -4.38 -7.52
C THR A 179 -7.39 -4.00 -7.59
N GLN A 180 -8.21 -4.58 -6.70
CA GLN A 180 -9.62 -4.25 -6.61
C GLN A 180 -9.84 -2.78 -6.27
N VAL A 181 -10.91 -2.22 -6.81
CA VAL A 181 -11.33 -0.84 -6.63
C VAL A 181 -12.77 -0.77 -6.16
N LEU A 182 -13.18 0.38 -5.65
CA LEU A 182 -14.55 0.65 -5.23
C LEU A 182 -15.23 1.59 -6.22
N ASP A 183 -16.43 1.26 -6.64
CA ASP A 183 -17.26 2.17 -7.45
C ASP A 183 -18.11 3.06 -6.51
N GLY A 184 -17.59 4.27 -6.24
CA GLY A 184 -18.27 5.26 -5.38
C GLY A 184 -18.16 4.97 -3.87
N LEU A 185 -19.10 5.53 -3.10
CA LEU A 185 -19.05 5.57 -1.62
C LEU A 185 -19.93 4.51 -0.92
N ASP A 186 -20.70 3.72 -1.64
CA ASP A 186 -21.68 2.81 -1.03
C ASP A 186 -21.02 1.72 -0.17
N PHE A 187 -19.85 1.26 -0.58
CA PHE A 187 -19.04 0.37 0.24
C PHE A 187 -18.67 1.02 1.58
N PHE A 188 -18.16 2.25 1.53
CA PHE A 188 -17.76 2.97 2.74
C PHE A 188 -18.93 3.32 3.65
N LYS A 189 -20.13 3.61 3.10
CA LYS A 189 -21.35 3.81 3.90
C LYS A 189 -21.65 2.58 4.76
N LYS A 190 -21.65 1.40 4.12
CA LYS A 190 -21.87 0.13 4.84
C LYS A 190 -20.80 -0.12 5.91
N VAL A 191 -19.53 0.21 5.61
CA VAL A 191 -18.43 0.10 6.58
C VAL A 191 -18.63 1.05 7.75
N VAL A 192 -19.03 2.30 7.52
CA VAL A 192 -19.29 3.30 8.57
C VAL A 192 -20.45 2.87 9.46
N ASP A 193 -21.56 2.42 8.86
CA ASP A 193 -22.74 1.96 9.61
C ASP A 193 -22.39 0.77 10.48
N PHE A 194 -21.72 -0.24 9.93
CA PHE A 194 -21.21 -1.39 10.67
C PHE A 194 -20.26 -1.00 11.81
N ALA A 195 -19.35 -0.07 11.55
CA ALA A 195 -18.38 0.39 12.54
C ALA A 195 -19.05 1.14 13.70
N LYS A 196 -20.06 1.98 13.42
CA LYS A 196 -20.85 2.68 14.46
C LYS A 196 -21.65 1.71 15.31
N GLU A 197 -22.35 0.77 14.69
CA GLU A 197 -23.15 -0.24 15.39
C GLU A 197 -22.30 -1.10 16.33
N ASN A 198 -21.12 -1.49 15.88
CA ASN A 198 -20.25 -2.43 16.59
C ASN A 198 -19.08 -1.78 17.35
N LYS A 199 -19.00 -0.44 17.36
CA LYS A 199 -17.94 0.35 18.02
C LYS A 199 -16.53 -0.05 17.54
N ILE A 200 -16.36 -0.21 16.22
CA ILE A 200 -15.11 -0.61 15.57
C ILE A 200 -14.39 0.62 15.02
N ILE A 201 -13.09 0.69 15.21
CA ILE A 201 -12.23 1.67 14.54
C ILE A 201 -11.97 1.22 13.10
N VAL A 202 -12.16 2.13 12.14
CA VAL A 202 -11.82 1.88 10.73
C VAL A 202 -10.50 2.56 10.38
N LEU A 203 -9.60 1.80 9.79
CA LEU A 203 -8.36 2.30 9.23
C LEU A 203 -8.37 2.05 7.72
N HIS A 204 -8.35 3.11 6.90
CA HIS A 204 -8.25 3.02 5.46
C HIS A 204 -6.84 3.40 4.98
N ASP A 205 -6.18 2.51 4.22
CA ASP A 205 -4.90 2.80 3.55
C ASP A 205 -5.16 3.18 2.09
N LEU A 206 -5.07 4.49 1.80
CA LEU A 206 -5.32 5.10 0.48
C LEU A 206 -4.01 5.37 -0.29
N ALA A 207 -3.02 4.47 -0.18
CA ALA A 207 -1.69 4.68 -0.78
C ALA A 207 -1.68 4.79 -2.30
N TYR A 208 -2.71 4.32 -3.00
CA TYR A 208 -2.81 4.29 -4.47
C TYR A 208 -3.88 5.22 -5.03
N ALA A 209 -4.27 6.25 -4.29
CA ALA A 209 -5.31 7.22 -4.69
C ALA A 209 -5.12 7.81 -6.10
N ASP A 210 -3.87 8.00 -6.52
CA ASP A 210 -3.51 8.69 -7.77
C ASP A 210 -3.02 7.75 -8.87
N ILE A 211 -2.78 6.49 -8.55
CA ILE A 211 -2.38 5.50 -9.55
C ILE A 211 -3.64 4.78 -10.03
N VAL A 212 -4.39 5.47 -10.87
CA VAL A 212 -5.71 5.08 -11.36
C VAL A 212 -5.77 5.24 -12.88
N PHE A 213 -6.56 4.43 -13.57
CA PHE A 213 -6.56 4.31 -15.03
C PHE A 213 -7.97 4.35 -15.60
N ASP A 214 -8.08 4.56 -16.91
CA ASP A 214 -9.34 4.47 -17.67
C ASP A 214 -10.46 5.38 -17.10
N GLY A 215 -10.09 6.57 -16.60
CA GLY A 215 -11.05 7.53 -16.03
C GLY A 215 -11.57 7.17 -14.63
N TYR A 216 -11.06 6.11 -14.01
CA TYR A 216 -11.43 5.79 -12.63
C TYR A 216 -10.84 6.82 -11.65
N GLU A 217 -11.63 7.17 -10.63
CA GLU A 217 -11.21 8.01 -9.51
C GLU A 217 -11.40 7.23 -8.20
N ALA A 218 -10.33 7.15 -7.40
CA ALA A 218 -10.40 6.47 -6.12
C ALA A 218 -11.09 7.35 -5.07
N PRO A 219 -12.20 6.89 -4.45
CA PRO A 219 -12.86 7.66 -3.40
C PRO A 219 -12.06 7.62 -2.10
N SER A 220 -12.13 8.71 -1.32
CA SER A 220 -11.65 8.73 0.07
C SER A 220 -12.74 8.19 1.00
N PHE A 221 -12.34 7.40 1.99
CA PHE A 221 -13.22 6.96 3.06
C PHE A 221 -13.85 8.15 3.79
N LEU A 222 -13.09 9.23 3.97
CA LEU A 222 -13.53 10.42 4.70
C LEU A 222 -14.59 11.25 3.97
N GLN A 223 -14.84 10.99 2.67
CA GLN A 223 -15.99 11.59 1.95
C GLN A 223 -17.33 11.04 2.45
N THR A 224 -17.30 9.90 3.14
CA THR A 224 -18.53 9.28 3.64
C THR A 224 -19.01 10.00 4.91
N PRO A 225 -20.29 10.42 4.98
CA PRO A 225 -20.83 11.03 6.18
C PRO A 225 -20.65 10.12 7.41
N GLY A 226 -20.07 10.68 8.47
CA GLY A 226 -19.80 9.95 9.71
C GLY A 226 -18.53 9.10 9.71
N ALA A 227 -17.74 9.08 8.64
CA ALA A 227 -16.47 8.36 8.59
C ALA A 227 -15.47 8.89 9.62
N LYS A 228 -15.39 10.21 9.82
CA LYS A 228 -14.54 10.82 10.85
C LYS A 228 -14.94 10.44 12.29
N ASP A 229 -16.18 10.00 12.52
CA ASP A 229 -16.58 9.56 13.85
C ASP A 229 -15.93 8.23 14.23
N VAL A 230 -15.62 7.39 13.25
CA VAL A 230 -15.20 6.00 13.46
C VAL A 230 -13.80 5.67 12.94
N GLY A 231 -13.16 6.55 12.16
CA GLY A 231 -11.92 6.10 11.53
C GLY A 231 -10.96 7.16 11.05
N VAL A 232 -9.87 6.67 10.49
CA VAL A 232 -8.77 7.47 9.92
C VAL A 232 -8.37 6.92 8.55
N GLU A 233 -7.75 7.78 7.77
CA GLU A 233 -7.22 7.45 6.45
C GLU A 233 -5.72 7.77 6.38
N PHE A 234 -4.95 6.84 5.82
CA PHE A 234 -3.53 7.02 5.54
C PHE A 234 -3.29 7.28 4.06
N PHE A 235 -2.46 8.25 3.76
CA PHE A 235 -1.98 8.54 2.43
C PHE A 235 -0.47 8.48 2.36
N SER A 236 0.09 8.14 1.20
CA SER A 236 1.53 8.09 0.97
C SER A 236 1.93 8.86 -0.28
N MET A 237 2.82 9.82 -0.14
CA MET A 237 3.41 10.55 -1.27
C MET A 237 4.38 9.68 -2.11
N THR A 238 4.68 8.48 -1.63
CA THR A 238 5.57 7.50 -2.28
C THR A 238 5.19 7.22 -3.73
N LYS A 239 3.88 7.09 -4.02
CA LYS A 239 3.38 6.64 -5.32
C LYS A 239 3.02 7.82 -6.21
N SER A 240 2.22 8.73 -5.72
CA SER A 240 1.71 9.90 -6.45
C SER A 240 2.81 10.86 -6.91
N TYR A 241 3.83 11.04 -6.09
CA TYR A 241 4.91 12.02 -6.33
C TYR A 241 6.28 11.38 -6.54
N SER A 242 6.36 10.06 -6.73
CA SER A 242 7.63 9.31 -6.88
C SER A 242 8.61 9.53 -5.71
N MET A 243 8.11 9.73 -4.48
CA MET A 243 8.89 10.06 -3.30
C MET A 243 9.18 8.83 -2.40
N ALA A 244 9.46 7.67 -3.01
CA ALA A 244 9.61 6.41 -2.27
C ALA A 244 10.69 6.46 -1.18
N GLY A 245 11.88 6.95 -1.50
CA GLY A 245 13.01 7.08 -0.58
C GLY A 245 12.87 8.21 0.44
N TRP A 246 11.97 9.16 0.22
CA TRP A 246 11.79 10.33 1.10
C TRP A 246 10.98 10.02 2.34
N ARG A 247 10.23 8.92 2.33
CA ARG A 247 9.45 8.43 3.46
C ARG A 247 8.41 9.44 3.97
N VAL A 248 7.59 9.99 3.08
CA VAL A 248 6.50 10.91 3.45
C VAL A 248 5.15 10.23 3.34
N GLY A 249 4.40 10.28 4.41
CA GLY A 249 2.99 9.92 4.50
C GLY A 249 2.29 10.76 5.54
N PHE A 250 1.01 10.58 5.67
CA PHE A 250 0.22 11.22 6.73
C PHE A 250 -1.01 10.39 7.07
N CYS A 251 -1.55 10.63 8.26
CA CYS A 251 -2.80 10.07 8.75
C CYS A 251 -3.74 11.23 9.07
N VAL A 252 -4.99 11.12 8.64
CA VAL A 252 -6.03 12.13 8.86
C VAL A 252 -7.35 11.48 9.27
N GLY A 253 -8.22 12.21 9.97
CA GLY A 253 -9.54 11.75 10.35
C GLY A 253 -9.87 11.96 11.81
N ASN A 254 -10.39 10.93 12.49
CA ASN A 254 -10.86 11.00 13.86
C ASN A 254 -9.78 11.58 14.82
N PRO A 255 -10.08 12.66 15.57
CA PRO A 255 -9.09 13.36 16.39
C PRO A 255 -8.54 12.52 17.54
N ASP A 256 -9.32 11.59 18.11
CA ASP A 256 -8.85 10.73 19.19
C ASP A 256 -7.83 9.70 18.68
N ILE A 257 -8.09 9.13 17.50
CA ILE A 257 -7.21 8.16 16.85
C ILE A 257 -5.92 8.85 16.37
N VAL A 258 -6.05 10.04 15.74
CA VAL A 258 -4.90 10.87 15.34
C VAL A 258 -4.10 11.28 16.58
N GLY A 259 -4.79 11.67 17.68
CA GLY A 259 -4.18 12.00 18.95
C GLY A 259 -3.37 10.85 19.56
N ALA A 260 -3.89 9.62 19.49
CA ALA A 260 -3.17 8.41 19.93
C ALA A 260 -1.88 8.19 19.11
N LEU A 261 -1.93 8.38 17.78
CA LEU A 261 -0.76 8.30 16.92
C LEU A 261 0.25 9.41 17.23
N ILE A 262 -0.19 10.66 17.41
CA ILE A 262 0.68 11.77 17.81
C ILE A 262 1.36 11.45 19.14
N LYS A 263 0.61 10.92 20.10
CA LYS A 263 1.12 10.59 21.44
C LYS A 263 2.24 9.56 21.36
N ILE A 264 2.03 8.44 20.68
CA ILE A 264 3.06 7.39 20.59
C ILE A 264 4.28 7.88 19.82
N LYS A 265 4.10 8.62 18.72
CA LYS A 265 5.19 9.20 17.94
C LYS A 265 6.06 10.14 18.79
N SER A 266 5.49 10.88 19.70
CA SER A 266 6.26 11.79 20.59
C SER A 266 7.26 11.06 21.52
N TYR A 267 7.09 9.74 21.72
CA TYR A 267 8.01 8.88 22.46
C TYR A 267 8.96 8.09 21.57
N LEU A 268 8.59 7.85 20.30
CA LEU A 268 9.34 6.97 19.42
C LEU A 268 10.23 7.72 18.42
N ASP A 269 9.85 8.92 17.99
CA ASP A 269 10.59 9.70 17.01
C ASP A 269 10.44 11.22 17.22
N TYR A 270 11.30 11.99 16.54
CA TYR A 270 11.23 13.45 16.45
C TYR A 270 10.71 13.94 15.08
N GLY A 271 9.97 13.08 14.37
CA GLY A 271 9.49 13.36 13.02
C GLY A 271 10.58 13.27 11.96
N MET A 272 10.21 13.60 10.73
CA MET A 272 11.13 13.53 9.60
C MET A 272 11.94 14.83 9.42
N PHE A 273 13.02 14.74 8.68
CA PHE A 273 13.89 15.85 8.30
C PHE A 273 13.07 17.02 7.70
N GLN A 274 13.23 18.21 8.26
CA GLN A 274 12.36 19.34 7.95
C GLN A 274 12.39 19.76 6.47
N PRO A 275 13.51 19.77 5.75
CA PRO A 275 13.54 20.05 4.31
C PRO A 275 12.62 19.15 3.47
N ILE A 276 12.49 17.87 3.83
CA ILE A 276 11.55 16.95 3.15
C ILE A 276 10.11 17.41 3.39
N GLN A 277 9.77 17.83 4.60
CA GLN A 277 8.43 18.34 4.91
C GLN A 277 8.13 19.62 4.13
N ILE A 278 9.09 20.52 4.01
CA ILE A 278 8.95 21.77 3.22
C ILE A 278 8.75 21.45 1.73
N ALA A 279 9.49 20.52 1.18
CA ALA A 279 9.32 20.09 -0.22
C ALA A 279 7.95 19.40 -0.44
N SER A 280 7.45 18.68 0.55
CA SER A 280 6.12 18.05 0.53
C SER A 280 4.98 19.07 0.48
N ILE A 281 5.14 20.22 1.14
CA ILE A 281 4.18 21.33 1.02
C ILE A 281 4.07 21.79 -0.43
N VAL A 282 5.21 21.96 -1.11
CA VAL A 282 5.23 22.38 -2.53
C VAL A 282 4.62 21.29 -3.43
N ALA A 283 4.84 20.02 -3.14
CA ALA A 283 4.21 18.91 -3.86
C ALA A 283 2.67 18.96 -3.74
N LEU A 284 2.15 19.15 -2.52
CA LEU A 284 0.70 19.16 -2.26
C LEU A 284 -0.01 20.43 -2.78
N ARG A 285 0.63 21.60 -2.67
CA ARG A 285 0.05 22.91 -3.08
C ARG A 285 0.33 23.26 -4.53
N GLY A 286 1.40 22.71 -5.11
CA GLY A 286 1.87 23.01 -6.45
C GLY A 286 1.02 22.40 -7.57
N PRO A 287 1.44 22.59 -8.83
CA PRO A 287 0.80 22.00 -9.99
C PRO A 287 0.82 20.46 -9.89
N GLN A 288 -0.31 19.81 -10.19
CA GLN A 288 -0.46 18.36 -10.10
C GLN A 288 -0.14 17.63 -11.42
N ASN A 289 0.37 18.32 -12.43
CA ASN A 289 0.75 17.72 -13.71
C ASN A 289 1.74 16.55 -13.55
N CYS A 290 2.64 16.64 -12.55
CA CYS A 290 3.58 15.55 -12.26
C CYS A 290 2.88 14.25 -11.79
N VAL A 291 1.73 14.36 -11.13
CA VAL A 291 0.93 13.20 -10.73
C VAL A 291 0.29 12.55 -11.97
N GLU A 292 -0.24 13.36 -12.88
CA GLU A 292 -0.78 12.88 -14.15
C GLU A 292 0.29 12.25 -15.05
N GLU A 293 1.52 12.76 -15.04
CA GLU A 293 2.65 12.15 -15.74
C GLU A 293 2.98 10.77 -15.17
N VAL A 294 3.05 10.64 -13.84
CA VAL A 294 3.29 9.36 -13.16
C VAL A 294 2.18 8.36 -13.49
N LYS A 295 0.92 8.78 -13.43
CA LYS A 295 -0.24 7.97 -13.80
C LYS A 295 -0.12 7.41 -15.23
N LYS A 296 0.17 8.27 -16.22
CA LYS A 296 0.34 7.87 -17.64
C LYS A 296 1.44 6.84 -17.83
N VAL A 297 2.56 6.96 -17.10
CA VAL A 297 3.66 5.99 -17.15
C VAL A 297 3.19 4.60 -16.70
N TYR A 298 2.47 4.52 -15.57
CA TYR A 298 1.97 3.23 -15.08
C TYR A 298 0.87 2.66 -15.97
N GLU A 299 -0.01 3.50 -16.51
CA GLU A 299 -1.06 3.08 -17.45
C GLU A 299 -0.45 2.46 -18.71
N SER A 300 0.53 3.11 -19.32
CA SER A 300 1.24 2.60 -20.49
C SER A 300 1.95 1.26 -20.21
N ARG A 301 2.62 1.16 -19.06
CA ARG A 301 3.29 -0.09 -18.64
C ARG A 301 2.30 -1.23 -18.39
N ARG A 302 1.14 -0.93 -17.77
CA ARG A 302 0.03 -1.86 -17.60
C ARG A 302 -0.41 -2.42 -18.95
N ASP A 303 -0.69 -1.54 -19.89
CA ASP A 303 -1.21 -1.94 -21.20
C ASP A 303 -0.22 -2.81 -21.98
N VAL A 304 1.06 -2.46 -21.91
CA VAL A 304 2.15 -3.25 -22.52
C VAL A 304 2.23 -4.65 -21.89
N LEU A 305 2.17 -4.74 -20.55
CA LEU A 305 2.22 -6.02 -19.85
C LEU A 305 1.00 -6.89 -20.18
N ILE A 306 -0.20 -6.35 -20.01
CA ILE A 306 -1.48 -7.06 -20.27
C ILE A 306 -1.52 -7.58 -21.71
N LYS A 307 -1.22 -6.72 -22.70
CA LYS A 307 -1.14 -7.13 -24.11
C LYS A 307 -0.11 -8.23 -24.33
N GLY A 308 0.99 -8.19 -23.63
CA GLY A 308 2.05 -9.18 -23.69
C GLY A 308 1.62 -10.54 -23.13
N LEU A 309 0.97 -10.53 -21.95
CA LEU A 309 0.43 -11.73 -21.29
C LEU A 309 -0.66 -12.38 -22.15
N HIS A 310 -1.59 -11.60 -22.71
CA HIS A 310 -2.62 -12.12 -23.62
C HIS A 310 -2.01 -12.81 -24.85
N LYS A 311 -0.97 -12.23 -25.45
CA LYS A 311 -0.22 -12.86 -26.56
C LYS A 311 0.54 -14.14 -26.15
N ALA A 312 0.78 -14.33 -24.86
CA ALA A 312 1.35 -15.54 -24.31
C ALA A 312 0.29 -16.61 -23.97
N GLY A 313 -1.00 -16.32 -24.19
CA GLY A 313 -2.11 -17.20 -23.81
C GLY A 313 -2.51 -17.08 -22.33
N TRP A 314 -1.96 -16.11 -21.61
CA TRP A 314 -2.27 -15.84 -20.21
C TRP A 314 -3.21 -14.63 -20.10
N TYR A 315 -4.50 -14.90 -19.95
CA TYR A 315 -5.53 -13.88 -19.92
C TYR A 315 -5.69 -13.32 -18.51
N VAL A 316 -5.43 -12.02 -18.37
CA VAL A 316 -5.52 -11.26 -17.12
C VAL A 316 -6.33 -9.99 -17.39
N ASP A 317 -7.31 -9.70 -16.54
CA ASP A 317 -8.09 -8.48 -16.65
C ASP A 317 -7.19 -7.25 -16.36
N PRO A 318 -7.25 -6.18 -17.17
CA PRO A 318 -6.47 -4.98 -16.88
C PRO A 318 -6.97 -4.31 -15.60
N PRO A 319 -6.08 -4.03 -14.62
CA PRO A 319 -6.49 -3.35 -13.40
C PRO A 319 -6.84 -1.89 -13.68
N LYS A 320 -7.87 -1.38 -12.98
CA LYS A 320 -8.28 0.03 -13.02
C LYS A 320 -7.41 0.93 -12.15
N ALA A 321 -6.59 0.36 -11.28
CA ALA A 321 -5.76 1.12 -10.35
C ALA A 321 -4.55 0.32 -9.86
N THR A 322 -3.68 0.98 -9.12
CA THR A 322 -2.43 0.54 -8.52
C THR A 322 -1.27 0.41 -9.53
N MET A 323 -0.06 0.28 -9.02
CA MET A 323 1.12 -0.01 -9.84
C MET A 323 1.36 -1.52 -9.98
N PHE A 324 0.31 -2.34 -9.90
CA PHE A 324 0.39 -3.79 -9.92
C PHE A 324 -0.58 -4.41 -10.92
N VAL A 325 -0.24 -5.64 -11.31
CA VAL A 325 -1.16 -6.58 -11.95
C VAL A 325 -1.20 -7.83 -11.07
N TRP A 326 -2.39 -8.24 -10.67
CA TRP A 326 -2.66 -9.46 -9.91
C TRP A 326 -3.15 -10.52 -10.86
N ALA A 327 -2.31 -11.50 -11.14
CA ALA A 327 -2.56 -12.48 -12.19
C ALA A 327 -2.76 -13.87 -11.58
N GLU A 328 -3.90 -14.48 -11.87
CA GLU A 328 -4.14 -15.88 -11.57
C GLU A 328 -3.17 -16.76 -12.36
N ILE A 329 -2.56 -17.74 -11.73
CA ILE A 329 -1.64 -18.69 -12.36
C ILE A 329 -2.41 -19.48 -13.41
N PRO A 330 -1.85 -19.68 -14.64
CA PRO A 330 -2.50 -20.50 -15.66
C PRO A 330 -2.92 -21.87 -15.13
N GLU A 331 -4.12 -22.32 -15.45
CA GLU A 331 -4.73 -23.53 -14.89
C GLU A 331 -3.81 -24.77 -14.96
N SER A 332 -3.06 -24.91 -16.06
CA SER A 332 -2.10 -26.02 -16.24
C SER A 332 -0.95 -26.03 -15.25
N LEU A 333 -0.62 -24.87 -14.66
CA LEU A 333 0.49 -24.68 -13.72
C LEU A 333 0.04 -24.33 -12.29
N LYS A 334 -1.27 -24.19 -12.07
CA LYS A 334 -1.86 -23.74 -10.81
C LYS A 334 -1.49 -24.64 -9.62
N LYS A 335 -1.36 -25.95 -9.87
CA LYS A 335 -0.96 -26.95 -8.86
C LYS A 335 0.45 -26.73 -8.29
N MET A 336 1.28 -25.91 -8.94
CA MET A 336 2.61 -25.57 -8.41
C MET A 336 2.55 -24.66 -7.17
N GLY A 337 1.47 -23.88 -7.02
CA GLY A 337 1.41 -22.80 -6.05
C GLY A 337 2.27 -21.60 -6.48
N SER A 338 2.04 -20.46 -5.85
CA SER A 338 2.63 -19.18 -6.29
C SER A 338 4.14 -19.09 -6.12
N LEU A 339 4.70 -19.71 -5.09
CA LEU A 339 6.14 -19.67 -4.84
C LEU A 339 6.92 -20.46 -5.90
N GLU A 340 6.51 -21.70 -6.16
CA GLU A 340 7.19 -22.54 -7.18
C GLU A 340 6.95 -21.98 -8.59
N PHE A 341 5.77 -21.45 -8.87
CA PHE A 341 5.52 -20.76 -10.13
C PHE A 341 6.39 -19.51 -10.31
N THR A 342 6.63 -18.74 -9.24
CA THR A 342 7.58 -17.61 -9.27
C THR A 342 9.01 -18.07 -9.57
N LYS A 343 9.47 -19.16 -8.95
CA LYS A 343 10.79 -19.78 -9.24
C LYS A 343 10.86 -20.25 -10.70
N TYR A 344 9.80 -20.85 -11.19
CA TYR A 344 9.69 -21.31 -12.58
C TYR A 344 9.84 -20.13 -13.55
N LEU A 345 9.11 -19.03 -13.36
CA LEU A 345 9.23 -17.83 -14.21
C LEU A 345 10.63 -17.21 -14.13
N LEU A 346 11.23 -17.18 -12.97
CA LEU A 346 12.60 -16.67 -12.79
C LEU A 346 13.60 -17.50 -13.61
N LYS A 347 13.51 -18.83 -13.53
CA LYS A 347 14.42 -19.76 -14.20
C LYS A 347 14.19 -19.82 -15.71
N GLU A 348 12.94 -19.95 -16.16
CA GLU A 348 12.61 -20.26 -17.56
C GLU A 348 12.37 -19.00 -18.42
N ALA A 349 11.97 -17.89 -17.78
CA ALA A 349 11.67 -16.63 -18.47
C ALA A 349 12.65 -15.50 -18.15
N GLY A 350 13.51 -15.63 -17.12
CA GLY A 350 14.33 -14.55 -16.60
C GLY A 350 13.50 -13.44 -15.97
N VAL A 351 12.31 -13.73 -15.44
CA VAL A 351 11.36 -12.75 -14.91
C VAL A 351 11.06 -13.06 -13.45
N ALA A 352 11.33 -12.09 -12.59
CA ALA A 352 10.94 -12.15 -11.19
C ALA A 352 9.59 -11.48 -10.97
N VAL A 353 8.68 -12.16 -10.24
CA VAL A 353 7.38 -11.65 -9.78
C VAL A 353 7.24 -11.87 -8.28
N SER A 354 6.25 -11.28 -7.64
CA SER A 354 5.93 -11.58 -6.24
C SER A 354 4.98 -12.78 -6.15
N PRO A 355 5.33 -13.84 -5.40
CA PRO A 355 4.40 -14.93 -5.15
C PRO A 355 3.24 -14.47 -4.27
N GLY A 356 2.03 -14.86 -4.63
CA GLY A 356 0.84 -14.38 -3.97
C GLY A 356 0.68 -14.86 -2.53
N ILE A 357 1.20 -16.05 -2.20
CA ILE A 357 1.23 -16.56 -0.82
C ILE A 357 1.93 -15.59 0.16
N GLY A 358 2.86 -14.76 -0.34
CA GLY A 358 3.51 -13.72 0.45
C GLY A 358 2.57 -12.61 0.95
N PHE A 359 1.33 -12.59 0.45
CA PHE A 359 0.27 -11.66 0.86
C PHE A 359 -0.82 -12.32 1.72
N GLY A 360 -0.76 -13.61 1.94
CA GLY A 360 -1.71 -14.40 2.72
C GLY A 360 -2.25 -15.62 1.95
N GLU A 361 -2.96 -16.49 2.67
CA GLU A 361 -3.40 -17.80 2.17
C GLU A 361 -4.21 -17.72 0.87
N GLY A 362 -5.15 -16.77 0.76
CA GLY A 362 -5.94 -16.55 -0.46
C GLY A 362 -5.12 -16.10 -1.68
N GLY A 363 -3.81 -15.90 -1.55
CA GLY A 363 -2.92 -15.48 -2.62
C GLY A 363 -2.19 -16.61 -3.36
N ASP A 364 -2.22 -17.85 -2.89
CA ASP A 364 -1.32 -18.89 -3.42
C ASP A 364 -1.62 -19.32 -4.86
N GLU A 365 -2.79 -19.01 -5.36
CA GLU A 365 -3.15 -19.24 -6.78
C GLU A 365 -2.77 -18.06 -7.71
N TYR A 366 -2.10 -17.03 -7.19
CA TYR A 366 -1.82 -15.78 -7.90
C TYR A 366 -0.36 -15.39 -7.83
N VAL A 367 0.06 -14.56 -8.77
CA VAL A 367 1.31 -13.80 -8.69
C VAL A 367 1.03 -12.32 -8.93
N ARG A 368 1.85 -11.46 -8.30
CA ARG A 368 1.75 -10.01 -8.48
C ARG A 368 2.93 -9.51 -9.31
N PHE A 369 2.62 -8.83 -10.42
CA PHE A 369 3.58 -8.05 -11.19
C PHE A 369 3.60 -6.61 -10.70
N ALA A 370 4.78 -6.01 -10.58
CA ALA A 370 4.95 -4.59 -10.34
C ALA A 370 5.34 -3.87 -11.65
N LEU A 371 4.67 -2.77 -11.96
CA LEU A 371 4.84 -2.00 -13.20
C LEU A 371 6.03 -1.03 -13.09
N VAL A 372 7.18 -1.51 -12.61
CA VAL A 372 8.37 -0.69 -12.28
C VAL A 372 9.46 -0.73 -13.35
N GLU A 373 9.31 -1.58 -14.35
CA GLU A 373 10.22 -1.64 -15.50
C GLU A 373 9.68 -0.83 -16.67
N ASN A 374 10.59 -0.28 -17.50
CA ASN A 374 10.18 0.43 -18.70
C ASN A 374 9.49 -0.52 -19.71
N GLU A 375 8.79 0.07 -20.68
CA GLU A 375 7.99 -0.69 -21.67
C GLU A 375 8.83 -1.68 -22.48
N HIS A 376 10.09 -1.37 -22.79
CA HIS A 376 10.98 -2.25 -23.54
C HIS A 376 11.28 -3.51 -22.73
N ARG A 377 11.67 -3.35 -21.46
CA ARG A 377 11.91 -4.47 -20.53
C ARG A 377 10.64 -5.26 -20.27
N THR A 378 9.50 -4.58 -20.12
CA THR A 378 8.19 -5.22 -19.96
C THR A 378 7.82 -6.09 -21.18
N ARG A 379 8.07 -5.60 -22.43
CA ARG A 379 7.88 -6.42 -23.65
C ARG A 379 8.83 -7.62 -23.68
N GLN A 380 10.05 -7.45 -23.23
CA GLN A 380 11.04 -8.54 -23.14
C GLN A 380 10.59 -9.60 -22.13
N ALA A 381 10.13 -9.18 -20.94
CA ALA A 381 9.57 -10.07 -19.93
C ALA A 381 8.39 -10.89 -20.49
N ALA A 382 7.44 -10.24 -21.14
CA ALA A 382 6.29 -10.92 -21.77
C ALA A 382 6.70 -11.95 -22.83
N LYS A 383 7.75 -11.66 -23.61
CA LYS A 383 8.31 -12.64 -24.59
C LYS A 383 8.95 -13.85 -23.88
N GLY A 384 9.67 -13.61 -22.77
CA GLY A 384 10.25 -14.67 -21.94
C GLY A 384 9.16 -15.56 -21.34
N ILE A 385 8.11 -14.94 -20.76
CA ILE A 385 6.95 -15.64 -20.21
C ILE A 385 6.26 -16.49 -21.29
N LYS A 386 6.03 -15.94 -22.50
CA LYS A 386 5.46 -16.70 -23.61
C LYS A 386 6.26 -17.96 -23.95
N LYS A 387 7.59 -17.88 -23.98
CA LYS A 387 8.44 -19.05 -24.23
C LYS A 387 8.36 -20.07 -23.10
N ALA A 388 8.29 -19.62 -21.85
CA ALA A 388 8.18 -20.48 -20.68
C ALA A 388 6.82 -21.23 -20.66
N LEU A 389 5.71 -20.55 -20.93
CA LEU A 389 4.38 -21.15 -20.91
C LEU A 389 4.10 -22.13 -22.08
N ASN A 390 4.90 -22.08 -23.14
CA ASN A 390 4.78 -22.97 -24.32
C ASN A 390 5.76 -24.17 -24.26
N LYS A 391 6.49 -24.36 -23.17
CA LYS A 391 7.31 -25.55 -22.89
C LYS A 391 6.46 -26.66 -22.28
#